data_a603f2bb8bc802e3c9586ad4da72bcd1
#
_entry.id   a603f2bb8bc802e3c9586ad4da72bcd1
#
_cell.length_a   1.000
_cell.length_b   1.000
_cell.length_c   1.000
_cell.angle_alpha   90.00
_cell.angle_beta   90.00
_cell.angle_gamma   90.00
#
_symmetry.space_group_name_H-M   'P 1'
#
loop_
_entity.id
_entity.type
_entity.pdbx_description
1 polymer ?
#
loop_
_entity_poly.entity_id
_entity_poly.type
_entity_poly.pdbx_seq_one_letter_code
_entity_poly.pdbx_strand_id
1 'polypeptide(L)'
;TPLESMRAPVLEGKKIVLISVLRAGTGMLDGMLRIVPSARVGHIGLYRDPETLQPVEYFFKVPGEMADRDVIVMDPMLATGNSAAAAITRIKQTGPKSVKYVCLLAAPEGIASLHERHPDVPIYTPAIDARLNDHGYILPGLGDAGDRLYGTK
;
A
#
# COMPACT_ATOMS: atom_id res chain seq x y z
N THR A 1 25.47 -12.63 -18.42
CA THR A 1 24.93 -13.94 -18.78
C THR A 1 26.03 -14.98 -18.91
N PRO A 2 25.73 -16.28 -18.96
CA PRO A 2 26.73 -17.32 -19.22
C PRO A 2 27.41 -17.22 -20.62
N LEU A 3 26.77 -16.49 -21.53
CA LEU A 3 27.24 -16.41 -22.93
C LEU A 3 27.95 -15.10 -23.24
N GLU A 4 27.51 -13.99 -22.65
CA GLU A 4 28.03 -12.67 -22.99
C GLU A 4 27.86 -11.69 -21.81
N SER A 5 28.77 -10.72 -21.70
CA SER A 5 28.63 -9.60 -20.76
C SER A 5 27.55 -8.63 -21.20
N MET A 6 26.72 -8.18 -20.28
CA MET A 6 25.68 -7.18 -20.53
C MET A 6 25.56 -6.18 -19.40
N ARG A 7 25.03 -4.99 -19.69
CA ARG A 7 24.58 -4.04 -18.68
C ARG A 7 23.14 -4.37 -18.28
N ALA A 8 22.87 -4.53 -16.99
CA ALA A 8 21.53 -4.75 -16.46
C ALA A 8 21.25 -3.76 -15.33
N PRO A 9 20.01 -3.24 -15.24
CA PRO A 9 19.60 -2.45 -14.06
C PRO A 9 19.61 -3.33 -12.82
N VAL A 10 20.16 -2.81 -11.73
CA VAL A 10 20.17 -3.46 -10.41
C VAL A 10 19.67 -2.49 -9.35
N LEU A 11 19.13 -3.03 -8.26
CA LEU A 11 18.74 -2.21 -7.11
C LEU A 11 20.01 -1.72 -6.39
N GLU A 12 20.12 -0.41 -6.21
CA GLU A 12 21.22 0.21 -5.49
C GLU A 12 20.98 0.13 -3.98
N GLY A 13 21.65 -0.79 -3.32
CA GLY A 13 21.65 -0.90 -1.85
C GLY A 13 20.26 -1.21 -1.26
N LYS A 14 20.01 -0.71 -0.04
CA LYS A 14 18.77 -0.93 0.72
C LYS A 14 17.82 0.27 0.62
N LYS A 15 17.60 0.79 -0.58
CA LYS A 15 16.81 2.02 -0.78
C LYS A 15 15.31 1.79 -0.89
N ILE A 16 14.86 0.57 -1.11
CA ILE A 16 13.43 0.23 -1.11
C ILE A 16 12.92 0.07 0.32
N VAL A 17 11.77 0.69 0.58
CA VAL A 17 11.00 0.53 1.83
C VAL A 17 9.63 0.00 1.48
N LEU A 18 9.27 -1.12 2.09
CA LEU A 18 7.94 -1.72 2.03
C LEU A 18 7.16 -1.25 3.24
N ILE A 19 6.02 -0.58 3.04
CA ILE A 19 5.16 -0.14 4.13
C ILE A 19 3.82 -0.84 4.01
N SER A 20 3.50 -1.70 4.98
CA SER A 20 2.19 -2.36 5.04
C SER A 20 1.20 -1.51 5.82
N VAL A 21 0.00 -1.36 5.27
CA VAL A 21 -1.16 -0.80 5.97
C VAL A 21 -1.75 -1.91 6.83
N LEU A 22 -1.67 -1.73 8.15
CA LEU A 22 -2.15 -2.71 9.11
C LEU A 22 -3.69 -2.77 9.11
N ARG A 23 -4.29 -3.92 9.27
CA ARG A 23 -3.72 -5.27 9.46
C ARG A 23 -3.45 -6.00 8.15
N ALA A 24 -4.33 -5.87 7.17
CA ALA A 24 -4.40 -6.71 5.95
C ALA A 24 -3.15 -6.62 5.07
N GLY A 25 -2.52 -5.45 5.00
CA GLY A 25 -1.29 -5.24 4.22
C GLY A 25 -0.11 -6.12 4.63
N THR A 26 -0.12 -6.61 5.88
CA THR A 26 0.92 -7.54 6.36
C THR A 26 0.90 -8.86 5.59
N GLY A 27 -0.28 -9.31 5.11
CA GLY A 27 -0.36 -10.52 4.29
C GLY A 27 0.38 -10.45 2.95
N MET A 28 0.66 -9.24 2.45
CA MET A 28 1.45 -9.05 1.22
C MET A 28 2.95 -8.98 1.48
N LEU A 29 3.36 -8.71 2.71
CA LEU A 29 4.75 -8.37 3.04
C LEU A 29 5.73 -9.51 2.77
N ASP A 30 5.40 -10.73 3.16
CA ASP A 30 6.26 -11.91 2.95
C ASP A 30 6.50 -12.18 1.46
N GLY A 31 5.46 -12.03 0.64
CA GLY A 31 5.57 -12.16 -0.82
C GLY A 31 6.52 -11.11 -1.40
N MET A 32 6.37 -9.87 -0.97
CA MET A 32 7.23 -8.77 -1.44
C MET A 32 8.68 -8.90 -0.97
N LEU A 33 8.91 -9.37 0.25
CA LEU A 33 10.27 -9.62 0.77
C LEU A 33 10.99 -10.76 0.05
N ARG A 34 10.26 -11.74 -0.51
CA ARG A 34 10.86 -12.77 -1.37
C ARG A 34 11.37 -12.19 -2.69
N ILE A 35 10.70 -11.15 -3.20
CA ILE A 35 11.09 -10.45 -4.45
C ILE A 35 12.23 -9.46 -4.17
N VAL A 36 12.15 -8.72 -3.06
CA VAL A 36 13.14 -7.70 -2.67
C VAL A 36 13.63 -7.96 -1.24
N PRO A 37 14.48 -8.97 -1.01
CA PRO A 37 14.89 -9.37 0.33
C PRO A 37 15.75 -8.31 1.05
N SER A 38 16.33 -7.36 0.33
CA SER A 38 17.09 -6.25 0.90
C SER A 38 16.23 -5.05 1.32
N ALA A 39 14.92 -5.08 1.08
CA ALA A 39 14.03 -3.99 1.43
C ALA A 39 13.97 -3.78 2.95
N ARG A 40 13.82 -2.54 3.36
CA ARG A 40 13.46 -2.20 4.74
C ARG A 40 11.94 -2.23 4.88
N VAL A 41 11.45 -2.44 6.10
CA VAL A 41 10.02 -2.58 6.38
C VAL A 41 9.57 -1.48 7.33
N GLY A 42 8.40 -0.93 7.05
CA GLY A 42 7.65 -0.07 7.94
C GLY A 42 6.18 -0.50 7.99
N HIS A 43 5.47 0.04 8.96
CA HIS A 43 4.05 -0.23 9.14
C HIS A 43 3.31 1.06 9.48
N ILE A 44 2.09 1.17 8.97
CA ILE A 44 1.13 2.19 9.37
C ILE A 44 -0.19 1.52 9.74
N GLY A 45 -0.70 1.83 10.92
CA GLY A 45 -1.98 1.36 11.42
C GLY A 45 -2.99 2.50 11.39
N LEU A 46 -4.08 2.28 10.66
CA LEU A 46 -5.20 3.20 10.54
C LEU A 46 -6.49 2.46 10.85
N TYR A 47 -7.41 3.10 11.57
CA TYR A 47 -8.78 2.64 11.68
C TYR A 47 -9.73 3.77 11.27
N ARG A 48 -10.94 3.42 10.90
CA ARG A 48 -11.99 4.40 10.61
C ARG A 48 -12.71 4.71 11.92
N ASP A 49 -12.67 5.96 12.34
CA ASP A 49 -13.45 6.43 13.47
C ASP A 49 -14.95 6.21 13.21
N PRO A 50 -15.68 5.54 14.11
CA PRO A 50 -17.08 5.19 13.88
C PRO A 50 -18.02 6.39 13.84
N GLU A 51 -17.68 7.51 14.46
CA GLU A 51 -18.51 8.71 14.52
C GLU A 51 -18.21 9.65 13.36
N THR A 52 -16.91 9.94 13.13
CA THR A 52 -16.48 10.91 12.12
C THR A 52 -16.22 10.29 10.75
N LEU A 53 -16.11 8.95 10.68
CA LEU A 53 -15.74 8.17 9.50
C LEU A 53 -14.36 8.55 8.92
N GLN A 54 -13.56 9.32 9.67
CA GLN A 54 -12.22 9.73 9.27
C GLN A 54 -11.19 8.66 9.65
N PRO A 55 -10.11 8.52 8.87
CA PRO A 55 -9.01 7.63 9.23
C PRO A 55 -8.22 8.21 10.42
N VAL A 56 -8.06 7.39 11.46
CA VAL A 56 -7.27 7.70 12.65
C VAL A 56 -6.03 6.83 12.69
N GLU A 57 -4.85 7.46 12.82
CA GLU A 57 -3.57 6.76 12.97
C GLU A 57 -3.42 6.26 14.42
N TYR A 58 -3.20 4.96 14.60
CA TYR A 58 -2.88 4.37 15.91
C TYR A 58 -1.47 3.78 15.97
N PHE A 59 -0.82 3.60 14.81
CA PHE A 59 0.55 3.09 14.75
C PHE A 59 1.26 3.64 13.51
N PHE A 60 2.48 4.14 13.72
CA PHE A 60 3.34 4.56 12.61
C PHE A 60 4.80 4.28 12.97
N LYS A 61 5.43 3.38 12.22
CA LYS A 61 6.85 3.11 12.34
C LYS A 61 7.45 2.84 10.98
N VAL A 62 8.40 3.68 10.60
CA VAL A 62 9.13 3.58 9.33
C VAL A 62 10.63 3.68 9.60
N PRO A 63 11.49 3.20 8.68
CA PRO A 63 12.94 3.40 8.78
C PRO A 63 13.30 4.89 8.84
N GLY A 64 14.43 5.21 9.45
CA GLY A 64 15.02 6.54 9.34
C GLY A 64 15.56 6.84 7.94
N GLU A 65 15.92 8.12 7.70
CA GLU A 65 16.56 8.56 6.44
C GLU A 65 15.73 8.23 5.20
N MET A 66 14.48 8.69 5.17
CA MET A 66 13.53 8.40 4.09
C MET A 66 13.84 9.15 2.78
N ALA A 67 14.61 10.25 2.81
CA ALA A 67 14.82 11.15 1.68
C ALA A 67 15.39 10.46 0.42
N ASP A 68 16.23 9.45 0.59
CA ASP A 68 16.83 8.69 -0.51
C ASP A 68 16.07 7.40 -0.86
N ARG A 69 14.87 7.19 -0.31
CA ARG A 69 14.18 5.91 -0.41
C ARG A 69 12.99 5.95 -1.33
N ASP A 70 12.86 4.87 -2.08
CA ASP A 70 11.67 4.57 -2.87
C ASP A 70 10.72 3.71 -2.01
N VAL A 71 9.52 4.22 -1.76
CA VAL A 71 8.54 3.58 -0.88
C VAL A 71 7.48 2.87 -1.69
N ILE A 72 7.16 1.65 -1.28
CA ILE A 72 6.01 0.88 -1.78
C ILE A 72 5.05 0.69 -0.62
N VAL A 73 3.90 1.32 -0.70
CA VAL A 73 2.79 1.16 0.24
C VAL A 73 1.92 0.00 -0.20
N MET A 74 1.62 -0.92 0.71
CA MET A 74 0.90 -2.15 0.39
C MET A 74 -0.36 -2.28 1.24
N ASP A 75 -1.48 -2.48 0.57
CA ASP A 75 -2.77 -2.81 1.17
C ASP A 75 -3.54 -3.70 0.19
N PRO A 76 -4.09 -4.85 0.56
CA PRO A 76 -4.76 -5.75 -0.39
C PRO A 76 -5.93 -5.13 -1.15
N MET A 77 -6.62 -4.17 -0.54
CA MET A 77 -7.87 -3.62 -1.07
C MET A 77 -7.81 -2.10 -1.20
N LEU A 78 -8.08 -1.59 -2.40
CA LEU A 78 -8.32 -0.15 -2.63
C LEU A 78 -9.81 0.08 -2.88
N ALA A 79 -10.58 0.18 -1.78
CA ALA A 79 -12.03 0.37 -1.84
C ALA A 79 -12.41 1.86 -1.99
N THR A 80 -12.56 2.60 -0.89
CA THR A 80 -12.91 4.04 -0.95
C THR A 80 -11.70 4.95 -1.18
N GLY A 81 -10.49 4.45 -1.00
CA GLY A 81 -9.24 5.22 -1.09
C GLY A 81 -8.90 6.05 0.15
N ASN A 82 -9.78 6.16 1.14
CA ASN A 82 -9.56 7.03 2.31
C ASN A 82 -8.36 6.61 3.15
N SER A 83 -8.27 5.32 3.52
CA SER A 83 -7.13 4.79 4.30
C SER A 83 -5.82 4.88 3.52
N ALA A 84 -5.86 4.54 2.23
CA ALA A 84 -4.70 4.64 1.34
C ALA A 84 -4.19 6.08 1.24
N ALA A 85 -5.08 7.05 1.02
CA ALA A 85 -4.72 8.46 0.93
C ALA A 85 -4.16 8.99 2.26
N ALA A 86 -4.76 8.65 3.40
CA ALA A 86 -4.25 9.02 4.71
C ALA A 86 -2.86 8.44 4.97
N ALA A 87 -2.66 7.14 4.68
CA ALA A 87 -1.37 6.49 4.80
C ALA A 87 -0.30 7.19 3.94
N ILE A 88 -0.60 7.46 2.68
CA ILE A 88 0.32 8.12 1.75
C ILE A 88 0.63 9.55 2.20
N THR A 89 -0.37 10.30 2.64
CA THR A 89 -0.17 11.64 3.21
C THR A 89 0.82 11.60 4.37
N ARG A 90 0.62 10.67 5.29
CA ARG A 90 1.50 10.51 6.46
C ARG A 90 2.92 10.09 6.10
N ILE A 91 3.04 9.18 5.12
CA ILE A 91 4.34 8.72 4.62
C ILE A 91 5.09 9.85 3.92
N LYS A 92 4.42 10.64 3.08
CA LYS A 92 5.03 11.79 2.38
C LYS A 92 5.61 12.84 3.33
N GLN A 93 5.05 12.99 4.53
CA GLN A 93 5.60 13.88 5.57
C GLN A 93 7.00 13.44 6.05
N THR A 94 7.41 12.19 5.83
CA THR A 94 8.77 11.72 6.12
C THR A 94 9.78 12.04 4.99
N GLY A 95 9.33 12.67 3.90
CA GLY A 95 10.15 13.13 2.79
C GLY A 95 10.77 12.04 1.91
N PRO A 96 10.08 10.94 1.56
CA PRO A 96 10.65 9.91 0.70
C PRO A 96 10.89 10.43 -0.72
N LYS A 97 11.86 9.81 -1.41
CA LYS A 97 12.18 10.11 -2.80
C LYS A 97 11.01 9.84 -3.76
N SER A 98 10.33 8.73 -3.56
CA SER A 98 9.12 8.38 -4.31
C SER A 98 8.19 7.49 -3.48
N VAL A 99 6.90 7.51 -3.83
CA VAL A 99 5.89 6.64 -3.24
C VAL A 99 5.12 5.95 -4.36
N LYS A 100 4.91 4.64 -4.22
CA LYS A 100 4.06 3.81 -5.08
C LYS A 100 3.04 3.10 -4.19
N TYR A 101 1.86 2.85 -4.73
CA TYR A 101 0.81 2.09 -4.03
C TYR A 101 0.54 0.77 -4.75
N VAL A 102 0.50 -0.33 -4.01
CA VAL A 102 0.26 -1.68 -4.53
C VAL A 102 -0.89 -2.31 -3.78
N CYS A 103 -1.89 -2.78 -4.52
CA CYS A 103 -3.01 -3.56 -3.97
C CYS A 103 -3.28 -4.80 -4.84
N LEU A 104 -4.11 -5.70 -4.34
CA LEU A 104 -4.53 -6.91 -5.09
C LEU A 104 -5.86 -6.69 -5.80
N LEU A 105 -6.71 -5.82 -5.25
CA LEU A 105 -8.03 -5.53 -5.80
C LEU A 105 -8.38 -4.06 -5.56
N ALA A 106 -8.87 -3.40 -6.59
CA ALA A 106 -9.30 -2.01 -6.53
C ALA A 106 -10.74 -1.82 -7.01
N ALA A 107 -11.39 -0.78 -6.52
CA ALA A 107 -12.60 -0.22 -7.11
C ALA A 107 -12.27 1.06 -7.89
N PRO A 108 -13.00 1.37 -8.97
CA PRO A 108 -12.82 2.62 -9.72
C PRO A 108 -12.90 3.86 -8.84
N GLU A 109 -13.80 3.88 -7.86
CA GLU A 109 -13.98 4.97 -6.91
C GLU A 109 -12.75 5.19 -6.04
N GLY A 110 -12.13 4.09 -5.57
CA GLY A 110 -10.89 4.15 -4.78
C GLY A 110 -9.71 4.66 -5.58
N ILE A 111 -9.59 4.23 -6.83
CA ILE A 111 -8.55 4.71 -7.75
C ILE A 111 -8.72 6.21 -7.98
N ALA A 112 -9.94 6.66 -8.31
CA ALA A 112 -10.25 8.07 -8.55
C ALA A 112 -9.94 8.93 -7.31
N SER A 113 -10.42 8.51 -6.13
CA SER A 113 -10.19 9.20 -4.86
C SER A 113 -8.70 9.30 -4.48
N LEU A 114 -7.94 8.22 -4.71
CA LEU A 114 -6.51 8.24 -4.42
C LEU A 114 -5.75 9.12 -5.43
N HIS A 115 -6.10 9.04 -6.70
CA HIS A 115 -5.47 9.84 -7.74
C HIS A 115 -5.76 11.34 -7.61
N GLU A 116 -6.97 11.72 -7.18
CA GLU A 116 -7.33 13.11 -6.89
C GLU A 116 -6.43 13.72 -5.79
N ARG A 117 -6.19 12.96 -4.71
CA ARG A 117 -5.40 13.43 -3.55
C ARG A 117 -3.90 13.30 -3.75
N HIS A 118 -3.46 12.32 -4.52
CA HIS A 118 -2.06 11.99 -4.75
C HIS A 118 -1.82 11.63 -6.22
N PRO A 119 -1.94 12.58 -7.16
CA PRO A 119 -1.81 12.33 -8.60
C PRO A 119 -0.41 11.87 -9.02
N ASP A 120 0.59 12.11 -8.17
CA ASP A 120 1.98 11.72 -8.36
C ASP A 120 2.30 10.29 -7.87
N VAL A 121 1.31 9.58 -7.28
CA VAL A 121 1.51 8.23 -6.75
C VAL A 121 0.92 7.20 -7.70
N PRO A 122 1.75 6.44 -8.43
CA PRO A 122 1.26 5.38 -9.30
C PRO A 122 0.65 4.23 -8.48
N ILE A 123 -0.47 3.73 -8.97
CA ILE A 123 -1.23 2.61 -8.39
C ILE A 123 -0.98 1.36 -9.24
N TYR A 124 -0.62 0.26 -8.59
CA TYR A 124 -0.42 -1.04 -9.22
C TYR A 124 -1.43 -2.03 -8.64
N THR A 125 -2.25 -2.61 -9.49
CA THR A 125 -3.24 -3.63 -9.10
C THR A 125 -3.42 -4.66 -10.22
N PRO A 126 -3.52 -5.96 -9.92
CA PRO A 126 -3.81 -6.98 -10.93
C PRO A 126 -5.29 -7.01 -11.33
N ALA A 127 -6.20 -6.46 -10.50
CA ALA A 127 -7.63 -6.51 -10.78
C ALA A 127 -8.34 -5.21 -10.35
N ILE A 128 -9.34 -4.85 -11.15
CA ILE A 128 -10.27 -3.76 -10.84
C ILE A 128 -11.68 -4.34 -10.95
N ASP A 129 -12.42 -4.28 -9.85
CA ASP A 129 -13.80 -4.73 -9.78
C ASP A 129 -14.79 -3.61 -10.16
N ALA A 130 -16.09 -3.96 -10.20
CA ALA A 130 -17.08 -3.12 -10.87
C ALA A 130 -17.37 -1.80 -10.14
N ARG A 131 -17.53 -1.83 -8.81
CA ARG A 131 -17.96 -0.67 -8.01
C ARG A 131 -17.88 -0.95 -6.51
N LEU A 132 -18.22 0.06 -5.70
CA LEU A 132 -18.50 -0.10 -4.27
C LEU A 132 -20.01 -0.29 -4.02
N ASN A 133 -20.35 -0.96 -2.90
CA ASN A 133 -21.68 -0.93 -2.33
C ASN A 133 -21.85 0.25 -1.35
N ASP A 134 -23.08 0.41 -0.80
CA ASP A 134 -23.43 1.50 0.14
C ASP A 134 -22.61 1.48 1.45
N HIS A 135 -21.99 0.35 1.78
CA HIS A 135 -21.12 0.19 2.95
C HIS A 135 -19.62 0.37 2.62
N GLY A 136 -19.29 0.69 1.36
CA GLY A 136 -17.91 0.88 0.91
C GLY A 136 -17.14 -0.41 0.65
N TYR A 137 -17.80 -1.56 0.50
CA TYR A 137 -17.18 -2.81 0.06
C TYR A 137 -17.13 -2.91 -1.46
N ILE A 138 -16.06 -3.48 -1.97
CA ILE A 138 -15.88 -3.75 -3.40
C ILE A 138 -16.85 -4.85 -3.85
N LEU A 139 -17.49 -4.67 -5.01
CA LEU A 139 -18.37 -5.63 -5.66
C LEU A 139 -17.83 -6.04 -7.05
N PRO A 140 -17.77 -7.35 -7.34
CA PRO A 140 -18.11 -8.51 -6.51
C PRO A 140 -17.21 -8.68 -5.30
N GLY A 141 -15.94 -8.25 -5.36
CA GLY A 141 -14.99 -8.22 -4.24
C GLY A 141 -14.79 -9.53 -3.50
N LEU A 142 -14.29 -9.40 -2.26
CA LEU A 142 -14.07 -10.54 -1.36
C LEU A 142 -14.42 -10.22 0.12
N GLY A 143 -15.13 -9.13 0.38
CA GLY A 143 -15.45 -8.66 1.73
C GLY A 143 -14.27 -7.94 2.39
N ASP A 144 -14.09 -8.12 3.70
CA ASP A 144 -12.96 -7.57 4.45
C ASP A 144 -11.73 -8.49 4.36
N ALA A 145 -10.64 -7.98 3.79
CA ALA A 145 -9.42 -8.76 3.61
C ALA A 145 -8.74 -9.10 4.94
N GLY A 146 -8.78 -8.18 5.92
CA GLY A 146 -8.20 -8.41 7.24
C GLY A 146 -8.92 -9.49 8.01
N ASP A 147 -10.24 -9.45 8.05
CA ASP A 147 -11.05 -10.46 8.71
C ASP A 147 -10.87 -11.85 8.07
N ARG A 148 -10.80 -11.90 6.74
CA ARG A 148 -10.54 -13.15 6.02
C ARG A 148 -9.15 -13.73 6.26
N LEU A 149 -8.13 -12.88 6.31
CA LEU A 149 -6.75 -13.32 6.56
C LEU A 149 -6.54 -13.83 7.98
N TYR A 150 -7.21 -13.20 8.95
CA TYR A 150 -6.93 -13.41 10.37
C TYR A 150 -8.07 -14.11 11.13
N GLY A 151 -9.18 -14.41 10.47
CA GLY A 151 -10.29 -15.12 11.09
C GLY A 151 -10.96 -14.32 12.22
N THR A 152 -11.11 -13.01 12.05
CA THR A 152 -11.61 -12.11 13.10
C THR A 152 -13.11 -11.80 13.03
N LYS A 153 -13.88 -12.57 12.25
CA LYS A 153 -15.34 -12.62 12.25
C LYS A 153 -15.82 -14.03 12.43
#